data_8717e06a244a3c418b26831bb151022a
#
_entry.id   8717e06a244a3c418b26831bb151022a
#
_cell.length_a   1.000
_cell.length_b   1.000
_cell.length_c   1.000
_cell.angle_alpha   90.00
_cell.angle_beta   90.00
_cell.angle_gamma   90.00
#
_symmetry.space_group_name_H-M   'P 1'
#
loop_
_entity.id
_entity.type
_entity.pdbx_description
1 polymer ?
#
loop_
_entity_poly.entity_id
_entity_poly.type
_entity_poly.pdbx_seq_one_letter_code
_entity_poly.pdbx_strand_id
1 'polypeptide(L)'
;MKLVTHNLTFKPEKEYFLNKVSLEFEAGKLYTLLGRTLSGKTSLLKTIAGLQPIDTGNIIFEGKDFSTIPVWKRNVAMVYQQFINYPHLNVFDNIAFPLKQRKMKSSDIENEVTDAIHKVGLLGFEKRKIQELSGGQQQRVALARSLVKKAKILLLDEPLVNLDYKLREDLRNEFKNIFTSDLSANSILLYASTDPLEAMQLNGEIIVLDEGEILQNGTAKDVFENPTNIKVSEITNDCLLYTSDAADE
;
A
#
# COMPACT_ATOMS: atom_id res chain seq x y z
N MET A 1 11.29 -1.75 14.91
CA MET A 1 9.99 -2.43 14.73
C MET A 1 10.11 -3.32 13.51
N LYS A 2 9.70 -4.59 13.62
CA LYS A 2 9.91 -5.61 12.59
C LYS A 2 8.67 -6.48 12.44
N LEU A 3 8.27 -6.77 11.21
CA LEU A 3 7.23 -7.72 10.83
C LEU A 3 7.91 -8.85 10.03
N VAL A 4 7.65 -10.09 10.40
CA VAL A 4 8.21 -11.26 9.72
C VAL A 4 7.09 -12.21 9.36
N THR A 5 7.10 -12.70 8.14
CA THR A 5 6.23 -13.78 7.69
C THR A 5 7.04 -15.06 7.53
N HIS A 6 6.50 -16.18 7.97
CA HIS A 6 7.15 -17.49 7.87
C HIS A 6 6.25 -18.46 7.11
N ASN A 7 6.68 -18.87 5.93
CA ASN A 7 6.03 -19.90 5.09
C ASN A 7 4.51 -19.69 4.96
N LEU A 8 4.08 -18.42 4.78
CA LEU A 8 2.66 -18.12 4.61
C LEU A 8 2.11 -18.81 3.39
N THR A 9 1.08 -19.63 3.59
CA THR A 9 0.37 -20.31 2.52
C THR A 9 -1.11 -19.98 2.64
N PHE A 10 -1.71 -19.61 1.50
CA PHE A 10 -3.15 -19.43 1.35
C PHE A 10 -3.60 -20.04 0.03
N LYS A 11 -4.43 -21.09 0.12
CA LYS A 11 -4.94 -21.86 -1.02
C LYS A 11 -6.44 -22.15 -0.83
N PRO A 12 -7.30 -21.17 -1.10
CA PRO A 12 -8.76 -21.31 -0.84
C PRO A 12 -9.43 -22.40 -1.68
N GLU A 13 -8.89 -22.74 -2.85
CA GLU A 13 -9.41 -23.76 -3.77
C GLU A 13 -8.26 -24.63 -4.31
N LYS A 14 -8.03 -24.58 -5.63
CA LYS A 14 -6.97 -25.37 -6.29
C LYS A 14 -5.69 -24.61 -6.48
N GLU A 15 -5.78 -23.28 -6.57
CA GLU A 15 -4.65 -22.38 -6.87
C GLU A 15 -4.09 -21.73 -5.61
N TYR A 16 -2.78 -21.57 -5.57
CA TYR A 16 -2.13 -20.84 -4.50
C TYR A 16 -2.25 -19.34 -4.75
N PHE A 17 -2.80 -18.63 -3.77
CA PHE A 17 -2.71 -17.17 -3.71
C PHE A 17 -1.47 -16.72 -2.93
N LEU A 18 -0.98 -17.55 -1.99
CA LEU A 18 0.32 -17.43 -1.35
C LEU A 18 0.89 -18.85 -1.20
N ASN A 19 2.15 -19.04 -1.58
CA ASN A 19 2.84 -20.31 -1.49
C ASN A 19 4.17 -20.16 -0.73
N LYS A 20 4.17 -20.53 0.56
CA LYS A 20 5.34 -20.50 1.46
C LYS A 20 6.07 -19.14 1.50
N VAL A 21 5.33 -18.03 1.45
CA VAL A 21 5.88 -16.68 1.45
C VAL A 21 6.56 -16.37 2.79
N SER A 22 7.87 -16.13 2.75
CA SER A 22 8.69 -15.75 3.89
C SER A 22 9.38 -14.43 3.60
N LEU A 23 9.06 -13.38 4.37
CA LEU A 23 9.54 -12.02 4.19
C LEU A 23 9.81 -11.35 5.53
N GLU A 24 10.68 -10.37 5.50
CA GLU A 24 11.01 -9.53 6.63
C GLU A 24 10.84 -8.07 6.27
N PHE A 25 10.13 -7.32 7.12
CA PHE A 25 9.85 -5.90 6.93
C PHE A 25 10.28 -5.12 8.16
N GLU A 26 11.01 -4.04 7.95
CA GLU A 26 11.50 -3.15 9.00
C GLU A 26 10.82 -1.79 8.92
N ALA A 27 10.64 -1.15 10.08
CA ALA A 27 10.14 0.23 10.11
C ALA A 27 11.15 1.19 9.46
N GLY A 28 10.63 2.26 8.87
CA GLY A 28 11.44 3.25 8.17
C GLY A 28 11.75 2.89 6.72
N LYS A 29 11.29 1.72 6.26
CA LYS A 29 11.48 1.28 4.88
C LYS A 29 10.16 1.20 4.13
N LEU A 30 10.22 1.49 2.83
CA LEU A 30 9.16 1.23 1.87
C LEU A 30 9.46 -0.08 1.13
N TYR A 31 8.49 -0.95 1.09
CA TYR A 31 8.52 -2.20 0.33
C TYR A 31 7.47 -2.15 -0.77
N THR A 32 7.90 -2.29 -2.01
CA THR A 32 7.00 -2.36 -3.16
C THR A 32 6.81 -3.82 -3.58
N LEU A 33 5.58 -4.31 -3.48
CA LEU A 33 5.17 -5.61 -3.98
C LEU A 33 4.86 -5.46 -5.47
N LEU A 34 5.74 -5.92 -6.34
CA LEU A 34 5.61 -5.84 -7.79
C LEU A 34 5.18 -7.19 -8.36
N GLY A 35 4.25 -7.21 -9.29
CA GLY A 35 3.83 -8.44 -9.97
C GLY A 35 2.56 -8.25 -10.77
N ARG A 36 2.26 -9.19 -11.65
CA ARG A 36 1.05 -9.18 -12.49
C ARG A 36 -0.22 -9.26 -11.65
N THR A 37 -1.37 -8.98 -12.27
CA THR A 37 -2.67 -9.24 -11.65
C THR A 37 -2.76 -10.71 -11.23
N LEU A 38 -3.34 -10.97 -10.04
CA LEU A 38 -3.44 -12.29 -9.42
C LEU A 38 -2.12 -12.91 -8.94
N SER A 39 -1.00 -12.19 -8.93
CA SER A 39 0.29 -12.70 -8.44
C SER A 39 0.35 -12.93 -6.91
N GLY A 40 -0.68 -12.53 -6.14
CA GLY A 40 -0.73 -12.73 -4.68
C GLY A 40 -0.51 -11.45 -3.85
N LYS A 41 -0.21 -10.29 -4.45
CA LYS A 41 0.04 -9.00 -3.75
C LYS A 41 -1.09 -8.63 -2.78
N THR A 42 -2.31 -8.51 -3.30
CA THR A 42 -3.52 -8.21 -2.50
C THR A 42 -3.75 -9.25 -1.40
N SER A 43 -3.50 -10.54 -1.69
CA SER A 43 -3.64 -11.62 -0.71
C SER A 43 -2.64 -11.45 0.43
N LEU A 44 -1.38 -11.13 0.14
CA LEU A 44 -0.37 -10.85 1.16
C LEU A 44 -0.77 -9.67 2.05
N LEU A 45 -1.18 -8.54 1.43
CA LEU A 45 -1.63 -7.38 2.19
C LEU A 45 -2.84 -7.69 3.09
N LYS A 46 -3.87 -8.39 2.55
CA LYS A 46 -5.06 -8.79 3.32
C LYS A 46 -4.72 -9.74 4.46
N THR A 47 -3.80 -10.67 4.24
CA THR A 47 -3.33 -11.62 5.27
C THR A 47 -2.62 -10.87 6.41
N ILE A 48 -1.73 -9.92 6.11
CA ILE A 48 -1.08 -9.08 7.11
C ILE A 48 -2.11 -8.22 7.85
N ALA A 49 -3.09 -7.67 7.14
CA ALA A 49 -4.18 -6.93 7.77
C ALA A 49 -5.08 -7.81 8.67
N GLY A 50 -5.07 -9.13 8.49
CA GLY A 50 -5.95 -10.08 9.19
C GLY A 50 -7.33 -10.18 8.59
N LEU A 51 -7.50 -9.76 7.34
CA LEU A 51 -8.75 -9.79 6.58
C LEU A 51 -8.92 -11.06 5.76
N GLN A 52 -7.87 -11.86 5.71
CA GLN A 52 -7.81 -13.14 5.00
C GLN A 52 -7.14 -14.18 5.90
N PRO A 53 -7.66 -15.40 5.97
CA PRO A 53 -7.08 -16.47 6.76
C PRO A 53 -5.72 -16.92 6.20
N ILE A 54 -4.98 -17.66 7.01
CA ILE A 54 -3.75 -18.35 6.66
C ILE A 54 -4.02 -19.83 6.81
N ASP A 55 -3.66 -20.65 5.80
CA ASP A 55 -3.78 -22.09 5.90
C ASP A 55 -2.59 -22.69 6.68
N THR A 56 -1.37 -22.22 6.38
CA THR A 56 -0.15 -22.59 7.11
C THR A 56 0.80 -21.40 7.21
N GLY A 57 1.75 -21.48 8.14
CA GLY A 57 2.70 -20.41 8.43
C GLY A 57 2.23 -19.49 9.55
N ASN A 58 2.99 -18.44 9.81
CA ASN A 58 2.65 -17.44 10.83
C ASN A 58 3.19 -16.06 10.48
N ILE A 59 2.67 -15.06 11.16
CA ILE A 59 3.12 -13.68 11.08
C ILE A 59 3.57 -13.24 12.46
N ILE A 60 4.82 -12.81 12.58
CA ILE A 60 5.37 -12.29 13.83
C ILE A 60 5.55 -10.78 13.71
N PHE A 61 4.96 -10.03 14.62
CA PHE A 61 5.13 -8.59 14.71
C PHE A 61 5.66 -8.21 16.10
N GLU A 62 6.84 -7.60 16.14
CA GLU A 62 7.52 -7.24 17.40
C GLU A 62 7.63 -8.44 18.38
N GLY A 63 7.96 -9.62 17.85
CA GLY A 63 8.13 -10.86 18.63
C GLY A 63 6.83 -11.54 19.08
N LYS A 64 5.66 -11.02 18.67
CA LYS A 64 4.34 -11.60 19.00
C LYS A 64 3.71 -12.22 17.76
N ASP A 65 3.02 -13.33 17.93
CA ASP A 65 2.22 -13.92 16.86
C ASP A 65 1.06 -12.99 16.51
N PHE A 66 1.19 -12.36 15.35
CA PHE A 66 0.24 -11.37 14.85
C PHE A 66 -1.04 -12.00 14.30
N SER A 67 -0.96 -13.28 13.90
CA SER A 67 -2.11 -14.03 13.38
C SER A 67 -3.18 -14.25 14.45
N THR A 68 -2.79 -14.35 15.71
CA THR A 68 -3.70 -14.51 16.85
C THR A 68 -4.39 -13.21 17.28
N ILE A 69 -3.89 -12.03 16.80
CA ILE A 69 -4.43 -10.74 17.19
C ILE A 69 -5.66 -10.42 16.33
N PRO A 70 -6.84 -10.17 16.93
CA PRO A 70 -8.03 -9.76 16.21
C PRO A 70 -7.79 -8.50 15.35
N VAL A 71 -8.42 -8.42 14.17
CA VAL A 71 -8.24 -7.33 13.20
C VAL A 71 -8.38 -5.93 13.82
N TRP A 72 -9.39 -5.74 14.67
CA TRP A 72 -9.66 -4.45 15.32
C TRP A 72 -8.63 -4.04 16.38
N LYS A 73 -7.77 -4.97 16.81
CA LYS A 73 -6.65 -4.71 17.73
C LYS A 73 -5.32 -4.53 16.99
N ARG A 74 -5.26 -4.85 15.69
CA ARG A 74 -4.06 -4.64 14.88
C ARG A 74 -3.89 -3.16 14.57
N ASN A 75 -2.71 -2.63 14.80
CA ASN A 75 -2.38 -1.24 14.43
C ASN A 75 -1.96 -1.18 12.95
N VAL A 76 -2.91 -1.50 12.08
CA VAL A 76 -2.76 -1.56 10.62
C VAL A 76 -3.72 -0.56 9.98
N ALA A 77 -3.27 0.17 8.97
CA ALA A 77 -4.12 0.91 8.03
C ALA A 77 -4.00 0.26 6.65
N MET A 78 -5.11 0.10 5.94
CA MET A 78 -5.13 -0.43 4.59
C MET A 78 -5.96 0.46 3.69
N VAL A 79 -5.39 0.82 2.53
CA VAL A 79 -6.09 1.43 1.40
C VAL A 79 -6.28 0.35 0.36
N TYR A 80 -7.54 0.07 0.03
CA TYR A 80 -7.89 -0.92 -0.98
C TYR A 80 -7.84 -0.31 -2.39
N GLN A 81 -7.64 -1.14 -3.39
CA GLN A 81 -7.76 -0.78 -4.80
C GLN A 81 -9.13 -0.12 -5.10
N GLN A 82 -10.21 -0.66 -4.53
CA GLN A 82 -11.50 0.02 -4.49
C GLN A 82 -11.57 0.84 -3.21
N PHE A 83 -11.35 2.14 -3.31
CA PHE A 83 -11.40 3.04 -2.17
C PHE A 83 -12.79 3.03 -1.51
N ILE A 84 -12.81 2.66 -0.23
CA ILE A 84 -14.03 2.60 0.57
C ILE A 84 -14.11 3.86 1.43
N ASN A 85 -15.09 4.72 1.14
CA ASN A 85 -15.40 5.89 1.96
C ASN A 85 -16.75 5.72 2.66
N TYR A 86 -16.98 6.49 3.73
CA TYR A 86 -18.26 6.54 4.42
C TYR A 86 -19.19 7.52 3.68
N PRO A 87 -20.21 7.06 2.95
CA PRO A 87 -20.98 7.90 2.02
C PRO A 87 -21.86 8.94 2.72
N HIS A 88 -22.20 8.71 3.97
CA HIS A 88 -23.01 9.60 4.81
C HIS A 88 -22.21 10.71 5.49
N LEU A 89 -20.87 10.64 5.44
CA LEU A 89 -19.98 11.64 6.00
C LEU A 89 -19.44 12.57 4.90
N ASN A 90 -19.12 13.82 5.27
CA ASN A 90 -18.35 14.72 4.41
C ASN A 90 -16.86 14.35 4.39
N VAL A 91 -16.04 15.07 3.64
CA VAL A 91 -14.59 14.82 3.52
C VAL A 91 -13.91 14.92 4.88
N PHE A 92 -14.15 16.01 5.62
CA PHE A 92 -13.55 16.20 6.95
C PHE A 92 -13.89 15.05 7.89
N ASP A 93 -15.16 14.69 8.01
CA ASP A 93 -15.63 13.65 8.91
C ASP A 93 -15.14 12.26 8.52
N ASN A 94 -15.00 11.97 7.22
CA ASN A 94 -14.36 10.75 6.75
C ASN A 94 -12.93 10.62 7.25
N ILE A 95 -12.14 11.69 7.13
CA ILE A 95 -10.73 11.70 7.54
C ILE A 95 -10.64 11.71 9.08
N ALA A 96 -11.48 12.47 9.76
CA ALA A 96 -11.52 12.56 11.23
C ALA A 96 -11.96 11.26 11.93
N PHE A 97 -12.65 10.36 11.21
CA PHE A 97 -13.28 9.19 11.81
C PHE A 97 -12.35 8.34 12.69
N PRO A 98 -11.14 7.92 12.26
CA PRO A 98 -10.24 7.13 13.09
C PRO A 98 -9.71 7.90 14.31
N LEU A 99 -9.61 9.22 14.24
CA LEU A 99 -9.17 10.06 15.36
C LEU A 99 -10.28 10.22 16.41
N LYS A 100 -11.54 10.38 15.95
CA LYS A 100 -12.72 10.40 16.83
C LYS A 100 -12.86 9.08 17.59
N GLN A 101 -12.62 7.94 16.94
CA GLN A 101 -12.63 6.63 17.62
C GLN A 101 -11.56 6.50 18.71
N ARG A 102 -10.42 7.17 18.55
CA ARG A 102 -9.36 7.25 19.56
C ARG A 102 -9.66 8.26 20.69
N LYS A 103 -10.81 8.92 20.65
CA LYS A 103 -11.24 9.95 21.63
C LYS A 103 -10.22 11.09 21.76
N MET A 104 -9.60 11.49 20.64
CA MET A 104 -8.71 12.64 20.60
C MET A 104 -9.48 13.94 20.85
N LYS A 105 -8.82 14.98 21.36
CA LYS A 105 -9.42 16.30 21.55
C LYS A 105 -9.80 16.93 20.19
N SER A 106 -10.89 17.68 20.17
CA SER A 106 -11.40 18.29 18.92
C SER A 106 -10.38 19.20 18.23
N SER A 107 -9.63 19.99 19.00
CA SER A 107 -8.55 20.84 18.45
C SER A 107 -7.46 20.04 17.74
N ASP A 108 -7.07 18.91 18.31
CA ASP A 108 -6.02 18.06 17.73
C ASP A 108 -6.53 17.36 16.46
N ILE A 109 -7.81 16.93 16.48
CA ILE A 109 -8.47 16.36 15.29
C ILE A 109 -8.50 17.40 14.17
N GLU A 110 -8.89 18.64 14.45
CA GLU A 110 -8.96 19.70 13.44
C GLU A 110 -7.60 19.93 12.78
N ASN A 111 -6.54 20.04 13.57
CA ASN A 111 -5.18 20.23 13.06
C ASN A 111 -4.71 19.04 12.19
N GLU A 112 -4.84 17.82 12.69
CA GLU A 112 -4.41 16.61 11.98
C GLU A 112 -5.18 16.38 10.68
N VAL A 113 -6.49 16.65 10.68
CA VAL A 113 -7.34 16.51 9.49
C VAL A 113 -7.02 17.59 8.46
N THR A 114 -6.83 18.84 8.89
CA THR A 114 -6.47 19.95 7.99
C THR A 114 -5.12 19.70 7.33
N ASP A 115 -4.11 19.26 8.08
CA ASP A 115 -2.81 18.87 7.56
C ASP A 115 -2.93 17.74 6.52
N ALA A 116 -3.71 16.71 6.84
CA ALA A 116 -3.92 15.60 5.91
C ALA A 116 -4.66 16.02 4.63
N ILE A 117 -5.67 16.89 4.74
CA ILE A 117 -6.41 17.45 3.60
C ILE A 117 -5.46 18.24 2.69
N HIS A 118 -4.57 19.06 3.29
CA HIS A 118 -3.56 19.79 2.56
C HIS A 118 -2.61 18.85 1.80
N LYS A 119 -2.06 17.84 2.50
CA LYS A 119 -1.14 16.85 1.92
C LYS A 119 -1.71 16.09 0.73
N VAL A 120 -3.01 15.82 0.71
CA VAL A 120 -3.66 15.13 -0.41
C VAL A 120 -4.31 16.08 -1.43
N GLY A 121 -4.08 17.39 -1.35
CA GLY A 121 -4.59 18.37 -2.30
C GLY A 121 -6.13 18.46 -2.32
N LEU A 122 -6.78 18.41 -1.17
CA LEU A 122 -8.24 18.51 -1.02
C LEU A 122 -8.70 19.76 -0.27
N LEU A 123 -7.88 20.83 -0.25
CA LEU A 123 -8.26 22.11 0.33
C LEU A 123 -9.53 22.67 -0.33
N GLY A 124 -10.47 23.15 0.47
CA GLY A 124 -11.76 23.68 0.02
C GLY A 124 -12.83 22.62 -0.23
N PHE A 125 -12.52 21.34 0.01
CA PHE A 125 -13.46 20.23 -0.15
C PHE A 125 -13.99 19.67 1.19
N GLU A 126 -13.61 20.24 2.33
CA GLU A 126 -13.82 19.73 3.67
C GLU A 126 -15.29 19.39 3.96
N LYS A 127 -16.20 20.25 3.51
CA LYS A 127 -17.65 20.16 3.74
C LYS A 127 -18.41 19.35 2.67
N ARG A 128 -17.74 19.01 1.54
CA ARG A 128 -18.39 18.24 0.47
C ARG A 128 -18.70 16.82 0.90
N LYS A 129 -19.82 16.30 0.42
CA LYS A 129 -20.17 14.89 0.58
C LYS A 129 -19.33 14.04 -0.38
N ILE A 130 -19.09 12.79 -0.03
CA ILE A 130 -18.27 11.88 -0.85
C ILE A 130 -18.86 11.72 -2.27
N GLN A 131 -20.18 11.70 -2.41
CA GLN A 131 -20.85 11.56 -3.70
C GLN A 131 -20.67 12.76 -4.65
N GLU A 132 -20.26 13.91 -4.13
CA GLU A 132 -19.98 15.13 -4.89
C GLU A 132 -18.53 15.18 -5.43
N LEU A 133 -17.74 14.15 -5.13
CA LEU A 133 -16.33 14.05 -5.48
C LEU A 133 -16.10 13.16 -6.69
N SER A 134 -15.12 13.50 -7.52
CA SER A 134 -14.59 12.59 -8.54
C SER A 134 -13.94 11.35 -7.92
N GLY A 135 -13.79 10.27 -8.70
CA GLY A 135 -13.15 9.04 -8.23
C GLY A 135 -11.77 9.28 -7.62
N GLY A 136 -10.92 10.09 -8.27
CA GLY A 136 -9.60 10.44 -7.74
C GLY A 136 -9.65 11.28 -6.45
N GLN A 137 -10.65 12.15 -6.30
CA GLN A 137 -10.86 12.89 -5.04
C GLN A 137 -11.29 11.95 -3.91
N GLN A 138 -12.19 10.99 -4.19
CA GLN A 138 -12.60 9.99 -3.22
C GLN A 138 -11.44 9.09 -2.78
N GLN A 139 -10.56 8.74 -3.70
CA GLN A 139 -9.34 7.97 -3.40
C GLN A 139 -8.40 8.75 -2.47
N ARG A 140 -8.22 10.05 -2.70
CA ARG A 140 -7.42 10.94 -1.84
C ARG A 140 -8.03 11.07 -0.44
N VAL A 141 -9.36 11.05 -0.30
CA VAL A 141 -10.01 10.99 1.03
C VAL A 141 -9.68 9.70 1.77
N ALA A 142 -9.75 8.55 1.09
CA ALA A 142 -9.40 7.25 1.68
C ALA A 142 -7.91 7.20 2.11
N LEU A 143 -7.03 7.78 1.28
CA LEU A 143 -5.61 7.91 1.60
C LEU A 143 -5.39 8.80 2.84
N ALA A 144 -5.94 10.03 2.84
CA ALA A 144 -5.82 10.94 3.99
C ALA A 144 -6.29 10.29 5.28
N ARG A 145 -7.43 9.57 5.25
CA ARG A 145 -7.93 8.81 6.39
C ARG A 145 -6.96 7.74 6.88
N SER A 146 -6.24 7.08 5.98
CA SER A 146 -5.23 6.11 6.37
C SER A 146 -4.00 6.75 7.01
N LEU A 147 -3.60 7.92 6.54
CA LEU A 147 -2.44 8.67 7.05
C LEU A 147 -2.66 9.21 8.45
N VAL A 148 -3.82 9.83 8.72
CA VAL A 148 -4.13 10.37 10.07
C VAL A 148 -4.21 9.26 11.12
N LYS A 149 -4.43 8.02 10.70
CA LYS A 149 -4.42 6.87 11.62
C LYS A 149 -3.04 6.64 12.22
N LYS A 150 -1.95 7.11 11.59
CA LYS A 150 -0.55 6.92 12.05
C LYS A 150 -0.31 5.47 12.49
N ALA A 151 -0.70 4.54 11.64
CA ALA A 151 -0.62 3.11 11.93
C ALA A 151 0.84 2.62 11.88
N LYS A 152 1.16 1.62 12.70
CA LYS A 152 2.48 0.95 12.66
C LYS A 152 2.74 0.20 11.34
N ILE A 153 1.69 -0.23 10.67
CA ILE A 153 1.77 -0.89 9.35
C ILE A 153 0.78 -0.19 8.43
N LEU A 154 1.26 0.35 7.32
CA LEU A 154 0.45 0.95 6.26
C LEU A 154 0.53 0.08 5.01
N LEU A 155 -0.63 -0.37 4.55
CA LEU A 155 -0.79 -1.25 3.40
C LEU A 155 -1.55 -0.50 2.30
N LEU A 156 -0.95 -0.38 1.13
CA LEU A 156 -1.51 0.32 -0.02
C LEU A 156 -1.66 -0.67 -1.19
N ASP A 157 -2.89 -1.00 -1.55
CA ASP A 157 -3.20 -1.98 -2.59
C ASP A 157 -3.56 -1.26 -3.89
N GLU A 158 -2.60 -1.15 -4.80
CA GLU A 158 -2.72 -0.49 -6.10
C GLU A 158 -3.38 0.91 -6.01
N PRO A 159 -2.88 1.80 -5.14
CA PRO A 159 -3.61 3.02 -4.78
C PRO A 159 -3.69 4.07 -5.90
N LEU A 160 -3.01 3.88 -7.04
CA LEU A 160 -2.96 4.85 -8.15
C LEU A 160 -3.55 4.34 -9.47
N VAL A 161 -4.02 3.09 -9.55
CA VAL A 161 -4.43 2.41 -10.80
C VAL A 161 -5.56 3.12 -11.57
N ASN A 162 -6.53 3.73 -10.89
CA ASN A 162 -7.72 4.30 -11.54
C ASN A 162 -7.61 5.83 -11.73
N LEU A 163 -6.40 6.39 -11.77
CA LEU A 163 -6.17 7.82 -11.89
C LEU A 163 -5.67 8.19 -13.28
N ASP A 164 -6.01 9.41 -13.72
CA ASP A 164 -5.39 10.00 -14.90
C ASP A 164 -3.88 10.22 -14.69
N TYR A 165 -3.12 10.33 -15.79
CA TYR A 165 -1.67 10.39 -15.77
C TYR A 165 -1.13 11.54 -14.88
N LYS A 166 -1.67 12.75 -15.04
CA LYS A 166 -1.20 13.92 -14.27
C LYS A 166 -1.43 13.75 -12.77
N LEU A 167 -2.63 13.31 -12.41
CA LEU A 167 -2.97 13.10 -11.01
C LEU A 167 -2.15 11.94 -10.39
N ARG A 168 -1.86 10.90 -11.18
CA ARG A 168 -0.99 9.80 -10.75
C ARG A 168 0.42 10.28 -10.44
N GLU A 169 1.00 11.13 -11.30
CA GLU A 169 2.31 11.75 -11.09
C GLU A 169 2.32 12.62 -9.82
N ASP A 170 1.31 13.49 -9.67
CA ASP A 170 1.20 14.36 -8.50
C ASP A 170 1.14 13.56 -7.21
N LEU A 171 0.27 12.54 -7.14
CA LEU A 171 0.14 11.68 -5.96
C LEU A 171 1.38 10.79 -5.72
N ARG A 172 2.06 10.36 -6.76
CA ARG A 172 3.32 9.61 -6.61
C ARG A 172 4.40 10.47 -5.93
N ASN A 173 4.51 11.73 -6.32
CA ASN A 173 5.42 12.68 -5.66
C ASN A 173 5.01 12.95 -4.21
N GLU A 174 3.72 13.07 -3.95
CA GLU A 174 3.17 13.17 -2.59
C GLU A 174 3.52 11.93 -1.75
N PHE A 175 3.37 10.73 -2.30
CA PHE A 175 3.77 9.49 -1.61
C PHE A 175 5.26 9.47 -1.28
N LYS A 176 6.14 9.89 -2.21
CA LYS A 176 7.57 10.01 -1.90
C LYS A 176 7.82 10.93 -0.70
N ASN A 177 7.18 12.09 -0.67
CA ASN A 177 7.32 13.04 0.43
C ASN A 177 6.78 12.45 1.75
N ILE A 178 5.66 11.74 1.71
CA ILE A 178 5.09 11.06 2.88
C ILE A 178 6.04 9.94 3.35
N PHE A 179 6.62 9.17 2.43
CA PHE A 179 7.49 8.04 2.75
C PHE A 179 8.88 8.46 3.21
N THR A 180 9.33 9.67 2.90
CA THR A 180 10.58 10.26 3.40
C THR A 180 10.41 11.11 4.65
N SER A 181 9.15 11.32 5.09
CA SER A 181 8.84 12.10 6.30
C SER A 181 8.96 11.29 7.59
N ASP A 182 8.93 11.97 8.74
CA ASP A 182 8.93 11.35 10.08
C ASP A 182 7.82 10.30 10.30
N LEU A 183 6.75 10.34 9.50
CA LEU A 183 5.68 9.32 9.52
C LEU A 183 6.20 7.94 9.12
N SER A 184 7.15 7.88 8.18
CA SER A 184 7.74 6.62 7.72
C SER A 184 8.71 6.02 8.74
N ALA A 185 9.45 6.84 9.48
CA ALA A 185 10.49 6.38 10.40
C ALA A 185 9.99 5.37 11.44
N ASN A 186 8.71 5.46 11.82
CA ASN A 186 8.07 4.61 12.83
C ASN A 186 6.99 3.68 12.25
N SER A 187 6.94 3.47 10.94
CA SER A 187 5.94 2.62 10.27
C SER A 187 6.59 1.70 9.26
N ILE A 188 5.99 0.53 9.06
CA ILE A 188 6.29 -0.38 7.95
C ILE A 188 5.33 -0.02 6.83
N LEU A 189 5.85 0.23 5.62
CA LEU A 189 5.08 0.65 4.47
C LEU A 189 5.15 -0.43 3.38
N LEU A 190 4.00 -1.01 3.04
CA LEU A 190 3.87 -1.95 1.93
C LEU A 190 2.98 -1.35 0.84
N TYR A 191 3.50 -1.29 -0.36
CA TYR A 191 2.86 -0.73 -1.54
C TYR A 191 2.76 -1.81 -2.62
N ALA A 192 1.57 -2.23 -3.00
CA ALA A 192 1.38 -3.14 -4.12
C ALA A 192 1.16 -2.39 -5.42
N SER A 193 1.85 -2.79 -6.48
CA SER A 193 1.71 -2.23 -7.82
C SER A 193 1.85 -3.31 -8.89
N THR A 194 1.19 -3.09 -10.01
CA THR A 194 1.42 -3.82 -11.27
C THR A 194 2.33 -3.03 -12.21
N ASP A 195 2.66 -1.78 -11.89
CA ASP A 195 3.45 -0.87 -12.72
C ASP A 195 4.93 -0.86 -12.30
N PRO A 196 5.85 -1.40 -13.13
CA PRO A 196 7.29 -1.41 -12.81
C PRO A 196 7.88 0.00 -12.68
N LEU A 197 7.39 0.99 -13.45
CA LEU A 197 7.86 2.38 -13.33
C LEU A 197 7.53 2.96 -11.95
N GLU A 198 6.35 2.65 -11.44
CA GLU A 198 5.94 3.05 -10.09
C GLU A 198 6.89 2.47 -9.05
N ALA A 199 7.19 1.16 -9.15
CA ALA A 199 8.11 0.47 -8.25
C ALA A 199 9.53 1.10 -8.28
N MET A 200 10.04 1.38 -9.49
CA MET A 200 11.35 2.02 -9.68
C MET A 200 11.38 3.43 -9.10
N GLN A 201 10.35 4.23 -9.37
CA GLN A 201 10.32 5.63 -8.96
C GLN A 201 10.13 5.81 -7.45
N LEU A 202 9.43 4.91 -6.77
CA LEU A 202 9.28 4.93 -5.32
C LEU A 202 10.60 4.62 -4.59
N ASN A 203 11.56 3.98 -5.27
CA ASN A 203 12.92 3.75 -4.81
C ASN A 203 13.04 3.09 -3.43
N GLY A 204 12.12 2.16 -3.13
CA GLY A 204 12.15 1.31 -1.94
C GLY A 204 12.80 -0.04 -2.20
N GLU A 205 12.65 -0.98 -1.26
CA GLU A 205 12.93 -2.39 -1.51
C GLU A 205 11.79 -2.99 -2.36
N ILE A 206 12.13 -3.73 -3.40
CA ILE A 206 11.17 -4.34 -4.32
C ILE A 206 11.10 -5.84 -4.05
N ILE A 207 9.89 -6.35 -3.96
CA ILE A 207 9.58 -7.77 -3.81
C ILE A 207 8.75 -8.17 -5.03
N VAL A 208 9.32 -8.99 -5.90
CA VAL A 208 8.64 -9.49 -7.10
C VAL A 208 7.89 -10.76 -6.75
N LEU A 209 6.57 -10.74 -7.00
CA LEU A 209 5.66 -11.87 -6.79
C LEU A 209 5.06 -12.35 -8.11
N ASP A 210 4.98 -13.68 -8.24
CA ASP A 210 4.21 -14.33 -9.30
C ASP A 210 3.62 -15.64 -8.78
N GLU A 211 2.37 -15.95 -9.15
CA GLU A 211 1.68 -17.19 -8.76
C GLU A 211 1.74 -17.51 -7.26
N GLY A 212 1.73 -16.48 -6.42
CA GLY A 212 1.80 -16.60 -4.96
C GLY A 212 3.19 -16.85 -4.38
N GLU A 213 4.23 -16.86 -5.20
CA GLU A 213 5.62 -17.08 -4.80
C GLU A 213 6.46 -15.80 -4.92
N ILE A 214 7.51 -15.69 -4.10
CA ILE A 214 8.50 -14.62 -4.22
C ILE A 214 9.55 -15.08 -5.22
N LEU A 215 9.69 -14.34 -6.32
CA LEU A 215 10.71 -14.60 -7.33
C LEU A 215 12.04 -13.94 -7.02
N GLN A 216 12.00 -12.70 -6.52
CA GLN A 216 13.17 -11.91 -6.16
C GLN A 216 12.78 -10.82 -5.16
N ASN A 217 13.72 -10.47 -4.28
CA ASN A 217 13.63 -9.28 -3.45
C ASN A 217 15.00 -8.57 -3.42
N GLY A 218 14.98 -7.24 -3.36
CA GLY A 218 16.19 -6.44 -3.35
C GLY A 218 15.92 -4.97 -3.58
N THR A 219 16.97 -4.18 -3.75
CA THR A 219 16.84 -2.77 -4.13
C THR A 219 16.26 -2.66 -5.55
N ALA A 220 15.71 -1.49 -5.90
CA ALA A 220 15.25 -1.22 -7.25
C ALA A 220 16.35 -1.53 -8.28
N LYS A 221 17.60 -1.12 -7.99
CA LYS A 221 18.75 -1.40 -8.86
C LYS A 221 18.97 -2.91 -9.05
N ASP A 222 18.97 -3.69 -7.97
CA ASP A 222 19.19 -5.14 -8.05
C ASP A 222 18.12 -5.83 -8.89
N VAL A 223 16.86 -5.46 -8.69
CA VAL A 223 15.72 -6.12 -9.36
C VAL A 223 15.65 -5.76 -10.84
N PHE A 224 15.93 -4.51 -11.23
CA PHE A 224 15.84 -4.06 -12.62
C PHE A 224 17.09 -4.31 -13.44
N GLU A 225 18.29 -4.20 -12.84
CA GLU A 225 19.55 -4.42 -13.57
C GLU A 225 20.02 -5.88 -13.53
N ASN A 226 19.65 -6.65 -12.49
CA ASN A 226 20.10 -8.02 -12.26
C ASN A 226 18.91 -8.98 -11.97
N PRO A 227 17.95 -9.15 -12.91
CA PRO A 227 16.85 -10.08 -12.72
C PRO A 227 17.36 -11.51 -12.57
N THR A 228 16.90 -12.23 -11.54
CA THR A 228 17.35 -13.60 -11.22
C THR A 228 16.86 -14.65 -12.21
N ASN A 229 15.80 -14.37 -12.96
CA ASN A 229 15.21 -15.27 -13.95
C ASN A 229 14.39 -14.50 -15.00
N ILE A 230 13.97 -15.20 -16.04
CA ILE A 230 13.21 -14.63 -17.17
C ILE A 230 11.87 -14.03 -16.69
N LYS A 231 11.16 -14.67 -15.76
CA LYS A 231 9.88 -14.16 -15.25
C LYS A 231 10.06 -12.79 -14.55
N VAL A 232 11.12 -12.63 -13.76
CA VAL A 232 11.45 -11.33 -13.15
C VAL A 232 11.73 -10.30 -14.21
N SER A 233 12.56 -10.64 -15.22
CA SER A 233 12.85 -9.74 -16.34
C SER A 233 11.60 -9.32 -17.11
N GLU A 234 10.68 -10.22 -17.37
CA GLU A 234 9.39 -9.89 -18.01
C GLU A 234 8.55 -8.93 -17.16
N ILE A 235 8.45 -9.19 -15.84
CA ILE A 235 7.66 -8.35 -14.91
C ILE A 235 8.26 -6.95 -14.78
N THR A 236 9.58 -6.82 -14.86
CA THR A 236 10.29 -5.54 -14.71
C THR A 236 10.44 -4.79 -16.04
N ASN A 237 10.49 -5.49 -17.18
CA ASN A 237 10.73 -4.91 -18.49
C ASN A 237 9.46 -4.60 -19.30
N ASP A 238 8.27 -4.93 -18.82
CA ASP A 238 7.00 -4.54 -19.48
C ASP A 238 6.93 -3.01 -19.77
N CYS A 239 7.82 -2.23 -19.19
CA CYS A 239 7.95 -0.79 -19.42
C CYS A 239 9.02 -0.40 -20.45
N LEU A 240 10.05 -1.20 -20.67
CA LEU A 240 11.13 -0.84 -21.61
C LEU A 240 10.76 -1.12 -23.06
N LEU A 241 9.83 -2.03 -23.31
CA LEU A 241 9.34 -2.33 -24.67
C LEU A 241 8.51 -1.19 -25.26
N TYR A 242 7.84 -0.37 -24.44
CA TYR A 242 7.07 0.79 -24.92
C TYR A 242 7.92 2.04 -25.19
N THR A 243 9.17 2.10 -24.74
CA THR A 243 10.05 3.25 -24.98
C THR A 243 10.95 3.07 -26.19
N SER A 244 11.18 1.84 -26.68
CA SER A 244 11.99 1.58 -27.87
C SER A 244 11.21 1.76 -29.18
N ASP A 245 9.90 1.51 -29.20
CA ASP A 245 9.08 1.68 -30.41
C ASP A 245 8.68 3.17 -30.68
N ALA A 246 8.84 4.05 -29.71
CA ALA A 246 8.56 5.49 -29.89
C ALA A 246 9.77 6.31 -30.38
N ALA A 247 10.93 5.69 -30.55
CA ALA A 247 12.15 6.36 -31.01
C ALA A 247 12.47 6.11 -32.50
N ASP A 248 11.69 5.25 -33.18
CA ASP A 248 11.90 4.87 -34.59
C ASP A 248 10.77 5.32 -35.54
N GLU A 249 9.91 6.31 -35.14
CA GLU A 249 8.99 7.00 -36.07
C GLU A 249 9.34 8.50 -36.24
#